data_75e77362f529deafbe3941910d3c619e
#
_entry.id   75e77362f529deafbe3941910d3c619e
#
_cell.length_a   1.000
_cell.length_b   1.000
_cell.length_c   1.000
_cell.angle_alpha   90.00
_cell.angle_beta   90.00
_cell.angle_gamma   90.00
#
_symmetry.space_group_name_H-M   'P 1'
#
loop_
_entity.id
_entity.type
_entity.pdbx_description
1 polymer ?
#
loop_
_entity_poly.entity_id
_entity_poly.type
_entity_poly.pdbx_seq_one_letter_code
_entity_poly.pdbx_strand_id
1 'polypeptide(L)'
;DPQKRPVIHPQGNFSGFETMHYRSYGESQNYMRLPEIFMPTEFLHGLYDGGHGAGLYDYWEMMRKHPRCIGGFLWVLADEGVKRVDMDGFIDNQGNFGADGIVGPHHEKEGSFYTIKQLWSPVQIMNTSIDKQFDGKFSVENRYDYLNLNTCRFLWKQVKFPTATDTSNTTTQVLKEGEVQGSDVAAHSTGILDIKTTILPNADALFLTAIDKYGHELWRWTFPVDKLNQTNEVFSPLSGKATYSETENELTVKAKNHTFIFSKRDGQLKGVSVNNHKISFANGPRFIGARRADRSLDQFYNHDDEKAKEKDRTYSEFPDAAVFTKLEVKEDGGNLIVTANYKLGNLDKAQWTINPNGEAALDYTYNFSGVVDLIGISFDYPEDQVISKRWLGAGPYRVWQNRI
;
A
#
# COMPACT_ATOMS: atom_id res chain seq x y z
N ASP A 1 -10.37 -39.63 -23.55
CA ASP A 1 -11.50 -38.89 -22.96
C ASP A 1 -12.79 -39.34 -23.62
N PRO A 2 -13.76 -39.92 -22.85
CA PRO A 2 -15.07 -40.34 -23.38
C PRO A 2 -15.87 -39.20 -24.00
N GLN A 3 -15.62 -37.97 -23.56
CA GLN A 3 -16.33 -36.78 -24.05
C GLN A 3 -15.64 -36.13 -25.27
N LYS A 4 -14.52 -36.68 -25.72
CA LYS A 4 -13.71 -36.15 -26.85
C LYS A 4 -13.42 -34.64 -26.72
N ARG A 5 -13.22 -34.15 -25.49
CA ARG A 5 -12.83 -32.77 -25.26
C ARG A 5 -11.45 -32.45 -25.86
N PRO A 6 -11.23 -31.24 -26.31
CA PRO A 6 -9.89 -30.83 -26.76
C PRO A 6 -8.84 -31.09 -25.66
N VAL A 7 -7.70 -31.64 -26.06
CA VAL A 7 -6.53 -31.73 -25.20
C VAL A 7 -5.70 -30.49 -25.46
N ILE A 8 -5.28 -29.82 -24.42
CA ILE A 8 -4.35 -28.70 -24.47
C ILE A 8 -2.98 -29.12 -24.03
N HIS A 9 -1.96 -28.44 -24.51
CA HIS A 9 -0.58 -28.63 -24.07
C HIS A 9 -0.11 -27.35 -23.38
N PRO A 10 0.48 -27.41 -22.16
CA PRO A 10 1.06 -26.24 -21.53
C PRO A 10 2.26 -25.74 -22.33
N GLN A 11 2.47 -24.42 -22.33
CA GLN A 11 3.57 -23.76 -23.05
C GLN A 11 3.57 -23.95 -24.57
N GLY A 12 2.41 -23.92 -25.19
CA GLY A 12 2.41 -24.04 -26.64
C GLY A 12 1.04 -23.88 -27.29
N ASN A 13 1.10 -23.83 -28.61
CA ASN A 13 -0.07 -23.83 -29.47
C ASN A 13 -0.47 -25.26 -29.80
N PHE A 14 -1.63 -25.71 -29.34
CA PHE A 14 -2.14 -27.04 -29.58
C PHE A 14 -3.67 -27.07 -29.55
N SER A 15 -4.27 -27.80 -30.47
CA SER A 15 -5.74 -27.98 -30.57
C SER A 15 -6.55 -26.68 -30.61
N GLY A 16 -5.98 -25.60 -31.18
CA GLY A 16 -6.65 -24.30 -31.28
C GLY A 16 -6.51 -23.43 -30.03
N PHE A 17 -5.66 -23.80 -29.09
CA PHE A 17 -5.34 -23.02 -27.89
C PHE A 17 -3.87 -22.56 -27.91
N GLU A 18 -3.64 -21.34 -27.48
CA GLU A 18 -2.33 -20.78 -27.19
C GLU A 18 -2.19 -20.65 -25.66
N THR A 19 -1.24 -21.35 -25.05
CA THR A 19 -1.13 -21.54 -23.62
C THR A 19 0.21 -21.11 -23.02
N MET A 20 1.02 -20.36 -23.76
CA MET A 20 2.38 -20.00 -23.35
C MET A 20 2.45 -19.40 -21.95
N HIS A 21 3.44 -19.87 -21.17
CA HIS A 21 3.73 -19.40 -19.82
C HIS A 21 4.48 -18.07 -19.81
N TYR A 22 4.23 -17.24 -18.79
CA TYR A 22 5.02 -16.08 -18.36
C TYR A 22 5.46 -15.14 -19.51
N ARG A 23 4.55 -14.85 -20.43
CA ARG A 23 4.83 -13.88 -21.47
C ARG A 23 4.72 -12.46 -20.96
N SER A 24 5.60 -11.61 -21.45
CA SER A 24 5.49 -10.18 -21.21
C SER A 24 4.15 -9.66 -21.69
N TYR A 25 3.73 -8.51 -21.15
CA TYR A 25 2.48 -7.87 -21.53
C TYR A 25 2.35 -7.69 -23.06
N GLY A 26 3.42 -7.19 -23.70
CA GLY A 26 3.44 -7.00 -25.15
C GLY A 26 3.38 -8.31 -25.95
N GLU A 27 4.06 -9.36 -25.51
CA GLU A 27 3.95 -10.68 -26.14
C GLU A 27 2.56 -11.26 -25.99
N SER A 28 1.93 -11.15 -24.82
CA SER A 28 0.56 -11.59 -24.59
C SER A 28 -0.43 -10.89 -25.52
N GLN A 29 -0.24 -9.60 -25.77
CA GLN A 29 -1.02 -8.87 -26.77
C GLN A 29 -0.85 -9.44 -28.19
N ASN A 30 0.36 -9.87 -28.53
CA ASN A 30 0.62 -10.46 -29.84
C ASN A 30 -0.03 -11.84 -29.98
N TYR A 31 0.05 -12.69 -28.94
CA TYR A 31 -0.65 -13.99 -28.96
C TYR A 31 -2.15 -13.85 -29.08
N MET A 32 -2.77 -12.88 -28.42
CA MET A 32 -4.21 -12.63 -28.55
C MET A 32 -4.66 -12.17 -29.95
N ARG A 33 -3.73 -11.72 -30.81
CA ARG A 33 -4.03 -11.40 -32.22
C ARG A 33 -4.11 -12.64 -33.11
N LEU A 34 -3.56 -13.77 -32.64
CA LEU A 34 -3.62 -15.03 -33.35
C LEU A 34 -5.05 -15.61 -33.36
N PRO A 35 -5.37 -16.54 -34.27
CA PRO A 35 -6.72 -17.12 -34.34
C PRO A 35 -7.07 -18.05 -33.19
N GLU A 36 -6.09 -18.52 -32.43
CA GLU A 36 -6.24 -19.45 -31.33
C GLU A 36 -6.94 -18.78 -30.11
N ILE A 37 -7.53 -19.63 -29.28
CA ILE A 37 -8.04 -19.21 -27.96
C ILE A 37 -6.83 -19.03 -27.04
N PHE A 38 -6.67 -17.82 -26.51
CA PHE A 38 -5.60 -17.53 -25.57
C PHE A 38 -6.01 -17.90 -24.14
N MET A 39 -5.20 -18.76 -23.52
CA MET A 39 -5.40 -19.21 -22.13
C MET A 39 -4.02 -19.58 -21.53
N PRO A 40 -3.24 -18.61 -21.06
CA PRO A 40 -1.94 -18.90 -20.47
C PRO A 40 -2.12 -19.82 -19.25
N THR A 41 -1.44 -20.95 -19.27
CA THR A 41 -1.52 -21.93 -18.18
C THR A 41 -0.71 -21.53 -16.97
N GLU A 42 0.19 -20.53 -17.12
CA GLU A 42 0.81 -19.77 -16.04
C GLU A 42 1.15 -18.38 -16.58
N PHE A 43 0.77 -17.29 -15.91
CA PHE A 43 1.04 -15.97 -16.48
C PHE A 43 1.62 -14.93 -15.53
N LEU A 44 1.47 -15.05 -14.23
CA LEU A 44 2.11 -14.22 -13.21
C LEU A 44 2.51 -15.08 -12.02
N HIS A 45 3.53 -14.65 -11.31
CA HIS A 45 4.15 -15.37 -10.20
C HIS A 45 4.09 -14.53 -8.94
N GLY A 46 3.82 -15.14 -7.80
CA GLY A 46 3.64 -14.46 -6.52
C GLY A 46 4.92 -14.10 -5.77
N LEU A 47 6.08 -14.32 -6.39
CA LEU A 47 7.37 -14.22 -5.73
C LEU A 47 7.58 -12.92 -4.93
N TYR A 48 8.04 -13.10 -3.72
CA TYR A 48 8.67 -12.13 -2.81
C TYR A 48 7.80 -11.02 -2.23
N ASP A 49 6.58 -10.82 -2.69
CA ASP A 49 5.90 -9.57 -2.30
C ASP A 49 4.38 -9.65 -2.19
N GLY A 50 3.85 -10.85 -2.13
CA GLY A 50 2.43 -10.98 -2.39
C GLY A 50 2.13 -10.45 -3.79
N GLY A 51 3.07 -10.68 -4.70
CA GLY A 51 3.28 -10.14 -6.01
C GLY A 51 2.06 -10.03 -6.87
N HIS A 52 1.86 -10.78 -7.82
CA HIS A 52 0.79 -10.63 -8.81
C HIS A 52 0.24 -9.17 -8.97
N GLY A 53 0.41 -8.34 -7.90
CA GLY A 53 -0.27 -7.08 -7.67
C GLY A 53 -0.04 -6.03 -8.73
N ALA A 54 1.21 -5.73 -9.04
CA ALA A 54 1.54 -4.63 -9.93
C ALA A 54 1.14 -4.91 -11.39
N GLY A 55 1.30 -6.16 -11.85
CA GLY A 55 1.00 -6.56 -13.23
C GLY A 55 -0.40 -7.10 -13.44
N LEU A 56 -1.03 -7.65 -12.40
CA LEU A 56 -2.30 -8.38 -12.56
C LEU A 56 -3.42 -7.51 -13.12
N TYR A 57 -3.51 -6.25 -12.71
CA TYR A 57 -4.54 -5.34 -13.21
C TYR A 57 -4.44 -5.16 -14.73
N ASP A 58 -3.24 -4.87 -15.22
CA ASP A 58 -3.02 -4.62 -16.66
C ASP A 58 -3.29 -5.87 -17.50
N TYR A 59 -2.75 -7.02 -17.06
CA TYR A 59 -3.00 -8.30 -17.73
C TYR A 59 -4.49 -8.65 -17.72
N TRP A 60 -5.15 -8.54 -16.57
CA TRP A 60 -6.57 -8.91 -16.45
C TRP A 60 -7.47 -8.01 -17.27
N GLU A 61 -7.26 -6.68 -17.25
CA GLU A 61 -8.04 -5.74 -18.04
C GLU A 61 -7.85 -5.96 -19.55
N MET A 62 -6.66 -6.35 -19.98
CA MET A 62 -6.38 -6.73 -21.36
C MET A 62 -7.09 -8.05 -21.72
N MET A 63 -6.92 -9.08 -20.90
CA MET A 63 -7.42 -10.43 -21.16
C MET A 63 -8.94 -10.49 -21.16
N ARG A 64 -9.62 -9.94 -20.16
CA ARG A 64 -11.08 -9.98 -20.04
C ARG A 64 -11.82 -9.22 -21.14
N LYS A 65 -11.18 -8.25 -21.77
CA LYS A 65 -11.77 -7.48 -22.89
C LYS A 65 -11.59 -8.15 -24.25
N HIS A 66 -10.77 -9.16 -24.32
CA HIS A 66 -10.46 -9.80 -25.59
C HIS A 66 -11.34 -11.02 -25.85
N PRO A 67 -12.08 -11.08 -26.97
CA PRO A 67 -13.12 -12.09 -27.20
C PRO A 67 -12.58 -13.52 -27.33
N ARG A 68 -11.27 -13.72 -27.56
CA ARG A 68 -10.66 -15.04 -27.64
C ARG A 68 -9.80 -15.39 -26.42
N CYS A 69 -9.78 -14.57 -25.40
CA CYS A 69 -9.15 -14.91 -24.14
C CYS A 69 -10.20 -15.44 -23.17
N ILE A 70 -9.99 -16.64 -22.66
CA ILE A 70 -10.90 -17.29 -21.71
C ILE A 70 -10.39 -17.31 -20.28
N GLY A 71 -9.38 -16.50 -19.97
CA GLY A 71 -8.74 -16.42 -18.66
C GLY A 71 -7.34 -17.02 -18.66
N GLY A 72 -6.83 -17.32 -17.49
CA GLY A 72 -5.49 -17.89 -17.29
C GLY A 72 -5.32 -18.35 -15.85
N PHE A 73 -4.15 -18.92 -15.56
CA PHE A 73 -3.83 -19.46 -14.25
C PHE A 73 -2.64 -18.70 -13.66
N LEU A 74 -2.79 -18.29 -12.41
CA LEU A 74 -1.71 -17.71 -11.63
C LEU A 74 -0.88 -18.82 -10.99
N TRP A 75 0.40 -18.64 -10.88
CA TRP A 75 1.27 -19.48 -10.09
C TRP A 75 1.58 -18.79 -8.76
N VAL A 76 1.29 -19.34 -7.61
CA VAL A 76 0.57 -20.57 -7.33
C VAL A 76 -0.43 -20.31 -6.19
N LEU A 77 -1.27 -21.31 -5.84
CA LEU A 77 -2.29 -21.13 -4.80
C LEU A 77 -1.69 -20.88 -3.42
N ALA A 78 -0.73 -21.70 -3.00
CA ALA A 78 -0.11 -21.61 -1.68
C ALA A 78 1.40 -21.66 -1.79
N ASP A 79 2.08 -20.99 -0.86
CA ASP A 79 3.52 -21.10 -0.71
C ASP A 79 3.94 -22.56 -0.62
N GLU A 80 5.00 -22.89 -1.34
CA GLU A 80 5.48 -24.26 -1.44
C GLU A 80 6.45 -24.59 -0.33
N GLY A 81 6.20 -25.71 0.33
CA GLY A 81 7.10 -26.27 1.32
C GLY A 81 6.84 -27.75 1.51
N VAL A 82 7.91 -28.54 1.58
CA VAL A 82 7.85 -29.98 1.79
C VAL A 82 8.32 -30.33 3.20
N LYS A 83 7.45 -30.91 3.99
CA LYS A 83 7.86 -31.45 5.29
C LYS A 83 8.69 -32.71 5.08
N ARG A 84 9.98 -32.59 5.34
CA ARG A 84 10.96 -33.67 5.20
C ARG A 84 10.89 -34.61 6.39
N VAL A 85 10.25 -35.76 6.21
CA VAL A 85 10.15 -36.79 7.27
C VAL A 85 11.49 -37.47 7.56
N ASP A 86 12.43 -37.41 6.61
CA ASP A 86 13.81 -37.87 6.71
C ASP A 86 14.75 -36.90 7.42
N MET A 87 14.27 -35.70 7.75
CA MET A 87 15.00 -34.60 8.41
C MET A 87 14.21 -34.02 9.59
N ASP A 88 13.66 -34.88 10.43
CA ASP A 88 12.91 -34.52 11.64
C ASP A 88 11.80 -33.46 11.42
N GLY A 89 11.17 -33.50 10.25
CA GLY A 89 10.08 -32.60 9.93
C GLY A 89 10.50 -31.17 9.48
N PHE A 90 11.78 -31.01 9.14
CA PHE A 90 12.26 -29.78 8.53
C PHE A 90 11.39 -29.41 7.31
N ILE A 91 11.03 -28.14 7.19
CA ILE A 91 10.29 -27.62 6.03
C ILE A 91 11.31 -27.18 4.97
N ASP A 92 11.39 -27.96 3.91
CA ASP A 92 12.21 -27.65 2.74
C ASP A 92 11.37 -26.81 1.78
N ASN A 93 11.67 -25.53 1.71
CA ASN A 93 10.96 -24.54 0.87
C ASN A 93 11.84 -24.01 -0.25
N GLN A 94 12.99 -24.60 -0.50
CA GLN A 94 13.93 -24.13 -1.52
C GLN A 94 14.31 -22.65 -1.36
N GLY A 95 14.51 -22.22 -0.11
CA GLY A 95 14.83 -20.84 0.22
C GLY A 95 13.68 -19.88 -0.10
N ASN A 96 13.95 -18.87 -0.88
CA ASN A 96 12.95 -17.84 -1.20
C ASN A 96 12.04 -18.22 -2.38
N PHE A 97 12.27 -19.33 -3.05
CA PHE A 97 11.55 -19.68 -4.28
C PHE A 97 10.17 -20.27 -4.01
N GLY A 98 9.99 -20.88 -2.87
CA GLY A 98 8.70 -21.42 -2.46
C GLY A 98 7.73 -20.38 -1.86
N ALA A 99 8.19 -19.15 -1.65
CA ALA A 99 7.36 -18.05 -1.17
C ALA A 99 6.71 -17.30 -2.35
N ASP A 100 5.83 -17.97 -3.06
CA ASP A 100 5.26 -17.53 -4.34
C ASP A 100 3.74 -17.71 -4.46
N GLY A 101 3.10 -18.07 -3.35
CA GLY A 101 1.68 -18.32 -3.27
C GLY A 101 0.79 -17.08 -3.27
N ILE A 102 -0.49 -17.32 -3.48
CA ILE A 102 -1.58 -16.37 -3.23
C ILE A 102 -1.89 -16.33 -1.74
N VAL A 103 -1.67 -17.44 -1.06
CA VAL A 103 -1.76 -17.62 0.38
C VAL A 103 -0.49 -18.29 0.88
N GLY A 104 -0.17 -18.09 2.14
CA GLY A 104 0.97 -18.75 2.79
C GLY A 104 0.81 -20.25 2.94
N PRO A 105 1.83 -20.95 3.46
CA PRO A 105 1.87 -22.43 3.52
C PRO A 105 0.80 -23.04 4.42
N HIS A 106 0.20 -22.26 5.33
CA HIS A 106 -0.92 -22.67 6.18
C HIS A 106 -2.24 -22.03 5.74
N HIS A 107 -2.31 -21.56 4.50
CA HIS A 107 -3.45 -20.88 3.90
C HIS A 107 -3.79 -19.52 4.56
N GLU A 108 -2.86 -18.90 5.23
CA GLU A 108 -2.97 -17.52 5.67
C GLU A 108 -3.03 -16.56 4.45
N LYS A 109 -3.90 -15.58 4.55
CA LYS A 109 -4.13 -14.65 3.43
C LYS A 109 -2.99 -13.64 3.34
N GLU A 110 -2.33 -13.62 2.21
CA GLU A 110 -1.25 -12.68 1.91
C GLU A 110 -1.70 -11.51 1.04
N GLY A 111 -0.77 -10.65 0.65
CA GLY A 111 -1.07 -9.48 -0.17
C GLY A 111 -1.70 -9.82 -1.52
N SER A 112 -1.22 -10.89 -2.16
CA SER A 112 -1.76 -11.40 -3.44
C SER A 112 -3.23 -11.79 -3.33
N PHE A 113 -3.65 -12.42 -2.23
CA PHE A 113 -5.03 -12.81 -2.00
C PHE A 113 -5.98 -11.61 -2.11
N TYR A 114 -5.66 -10.51 -1.43
CA TYR A 114 -6.52 -9.32 -1.44
C TYR A 114 -6.51 -8.62 -2.80
N THR A 115 -5.37 -8.60 -3.47
CA THR A 115 -5.25 -8.06 -4.82
C THR A 115 -6.14 -8.80 -5.80
N ILE A 116 -6.06 -10.14 -5.80
CA ILE A 116 -6.85 -10.99 -6.69
C ILE A 116 -8.33 -10.86 -6.35
N LYS A 117 -8.70 -10.91 -5.06
CA LYS A 117 -10.08 -10.73 -4.61
C LYS A 117 -10.68 -9.42 -5.12
N GLN A 118 -9.93 -8.33 -5.09
CA GLN A 118 -10.37 -7.04 -5.60
C GLN A 118 -10.54 -7.04 -7.13
N LEU A 119 -9.51 -7.47 -7.85
CA LEU A 119 -9.46 -7.35 -9.31
C LEU A 119 -10.41 -8.33 -10.00
N TRP A 120 -10.58 -9.52 -9.42
CA TRP A 120 -11.46 -10.56 -9.94
C TRP A 120 -12.88 -10.49 -9.36
N SER A 121 -13.17 -9.52 -8.50
CA SER A 121 -14.53 -9.31 -8.04
C SER A 121 -15.45 -9.10 -9.24
N PRO A 122 -16.56 -9.84 -9.34
CA PRO A 122 -17.52 -9.67 -10.44
C PRO A 122 -18.35 -8.40 -10.33
N VAL A 123 -18.19 -7.65 -9.24
CA VAL A 123 -18.79 -6.33 -9.03
C VAL A 123 -17.66 -5.32 -8.92
N GLN A 124 -17.70 -4.26 -9.69
CA GLN A 124 -16.76 -3.16 -9.62
C GLN A 124 -17.49 -1.83 -9.41
N ILE A 125 -17.01 -1.04 -8.47
CA ILE A 125 -17.46 0.34 -8.27
C ILE A 125 -16.52 1.26 -9.03
N MET A 126 -17.08 2.08 -9.90
CA MET A 126 -16.30 2.95 -10.80
C MET A 126 -15.95 4.29 -10.17
N ASN A 127 -16.57 4.65 -9.06
CA ASN A 127 -16.23 5.85 -8.31
C ASN A 127 -14.87 5.65 -7.61
N THR A 128 -13.98 6.61 -7.76
CA THR A 128 -12.65 6.60 -7.13
C THR A 128 -12.62 7.40 -5.83
N SER A 129 -13.58 8.30 -5.62
CA SER A 129 -13.71 9.15 -4.44
C SER A 129 -15.15 9.58 -4.23
N ILE A 130 -15.46 10.03 -3.02
CA ILE A 130 -16.72 10.68 -2.66
C ILE A 130 -16.40 11.92 -1.83
N ASP A 131 -17.36 12.83 -1.74
CA ASP A 131 -17.31 14.03 -0.91
C ASP A 131 -18.56 14.16 -0.01
N LYS A 132 -18.66 15.25 0.74
CA LYS A 132 -19.83 15.51 1.61
C LYS A 132 -21.12 15.70 0.86
N GLN A 133 -21.09 16.02 -0.42
CA GLN A 133 -22.25 16.19 -1.29
C GLN A 133 -22.69 14.90 -1.99
N PHE A 134 -21.99 13.79 -1.72
CA PHE A 134 -22.33 12.51 -2.31
C PHE A 134 -23.79 12.12 -2.06
N ASP A 135 -24.53 11.84 -3.13
CA ASP A 135 -25.98 11.61 -3.15
C ASP A 135 -26.39 10.13 -2.94
N GLY A 136 -25.44 9.28 -2.62
CA GLY A 136 -25.68 7.84 -2.42
C GLY A 136 -25.65 6.99 -3.70
N LYS A 137 -25.28 7.56 -4.85
CA LYS A 137 -25.29 6.85 -6.12
C LYS A 137 -23.89 6.50 -6.60
N PHE A 138 -23.64 5.22 -6.73
CA PHE A 138 -22.41 4.69 -7.31
C PHE A 138 -22.63 4.24 -8.76
N SER A 139 -21.68 4.55 -9.63
CA SER A 139 -21.57 3.87 -10.92
C SER A 139 -20.99 2.48 -10.69
N VAL A 140 -21.68 1.45 -11.16
CA VAL A 140 -21.31 0.04 -10.96
C VAL A 140 -21.21 -0.70 -12.28
N GLU A 141 -20.17 -1.54 -12.41
CA GLU A 141 -20.02 -2.50 -13.52
C GLU A 141 -20.32 -3.90 -12.98
N ASN A 142 -21.23 -4.60 -13.66
CA ASN A 142 -21.52 -6.00 -13.41
C ASN A 142 -20.68 -6.85 -14.37
N ARG A 143 -19.65 -7.52 -13.83
CA ARG A 143 -18.74 -8.42 -14.56
C ARG A 143 -19.14 -9.89 -14.49
N TYR A 144 -20.26 -10.23 -13.89
CA TYR A 144 -20.80 -11.60 -13.96
C TYR A 144 -21.11 -11.98 -15.41
N ASP A 145 -20.95 -13.27 -15.74
CA ASP A 145 -21.30 -13.80 -17.06
C ASP A 145 -22.80 -14.09 -17.18
N TYR A 146 -23.45 -14.47 -16.08
CA TYR A 146 -24.82 -14.97 -16.12
C TYR A 146 -25.75 -14.37 -15.06
N LEU A 147 -25.23 -13.64 -14.10
CA LEU A 147 -26.01 -13.12 -12.98
C LEU A 147 -26.29 -11.63 -13.14
N ASN A 148 -27.54 -11.26 -12.88
CA ASN A 148 -27.90 -9.86 -12.71
C ASN A 148 -27.43 -9.36 -11.33
N LEU A 149 -27.05 -8.10 -11.24
CA LEU A 149 -26.55 -7.50 -10.01
C LEU A 149 -27.59 -7.47 -8.88
N ASN A 150 -28.89 -7.51 -9.24
CA ASN A 150 -29.98 -7.59 -8.27
C ASN A 150 -30.00 -8.89 -7.45
N THR A 151 -29.14 -9.87 -7.77
CA THR A 151 -28.91 -11.06 -6.94
C THR A 151 -27.94 -10.80 -5.79
N CYS A 152 -27.23 -9.68 -5.81
CA CYS A 152 -26.27 -9.28 -4.77
C CYS A 152 -26.93 -8.33 -3.76
N ARG A 153 -26.38 -8.29 -2.55
CA ARG A 153 -26.73 -7.31 -1.52
C ARG A 153 -25.54 -6.39 -1.26
N PHE A 154 -25.81 -5.17 -0.87
CA PHE A 154 -24.79 -4.18 -0.58
C PHE A 154 -24.99 -3.65 0.83
N LEU A 155 -24.00 -3.91 1.70
CA LEU A 155 -23.93 -3.37 3.05
C LEU A 155 -23.11 -2.09 3.01
N TRP A 156 -23.58 -1.04 3.67
CA TRP A 156 -22.81 0.19 3.76
C TRP A 156 -22.72 0.68 5.21
N LYS A 157 -21.58 1.31 5.54
CA LYS A 157 -21.32 1.88 6.87
C LYS A 157 -20.64 3.23 6.71
N GLN A 158 -21.20 4.25 7.33
CA GLN A 158 -20.50 5.52 7.52
C GLN A 158 -19.75 5.46 8.84
N VAL A 159 -18.48 5.78 8.81
CA VAL A 159 -17.59 5.56 9.94
C VAL A 159 -16.79 6.79 10.31
N LYS A 160 -16.41 6.85 11.59
CA LYS A 160 -15.40 7.76 12.09
C LYS A 160 -14.18 6.98 12.54
N PHE A 161 -13.00 7.41 12.10
CA PHE A 161 -11.76 6.79 12.49
C PHE A 161 -11.28 7.30 13.85
N PRO A 162 -10.59 6.47 14.66
CA PRO A 162 -9.88 6.96 15.81
C PRO A 162 -8.74 7.87 15.37
N THR A 163 -8.42 8.89 16.15
CA THR A 163 -7.24 9.71 15.88
C THR A 163 -5.96 8.92 16.17
N ALA A 164 -4.87 9.27 15.51
CA ALA A 164 -3.58 8.61 15.74
C ALA A 164 -3.08 8.78 17.18
N THR A 165 -3.48 9.85 17.85
CA THR A 165 -3.10 10.18 19.23
C THR A 165 -4.01 9.56 20.29
N ASP A 166 -5.18 9.03 19.91
CA ASP A 166 -6.08 8.37 20.86
C ASP A 166 -5.59 6.94 21.13
N THR A 167 -4.97 6.76 22.30
CA THR A 167 -4.51 5.45 22.78
C THR A 167 -5.60 4.66 23.49
N SER A 168 -6.70 5.30 23.89
CA SER A 168 -7.79 4.69 24.63
C SER A 168 -8.84 4.06 23.72
N ASN A 169 -9.05 4.62 22.53
CA ASN A 169 -9.99 4.11 21.54
C ASN A 169 -9.28 3.85 20.20
N THR A 170 -9.07 2.60 19.89
CA THR A 170 -8.40 2.16 18.65
C THR A 170 -9.37 1.61 17.61
N THR A 171 -10.68 1.62 17.90
CA THR A 171 -11.71 1.04 17.04
C THR A 171 -12.39 2.08 16.18
N THR A 172 -12.68 1.72 14.95
CA THR A 172 -13.50 2.52 14.05
C THR A 172 -14.93 2.58 14.56
N GLN A 173 -15.46 3.77 14.76
CA GLN A 173 -16.84 3.98 15.21
C GLN A 173 -17.79 3.94 14.00
N VAL A 174 -18.81 3.09 14.06
CA VAL A 174 -19.92 3.12 13.09
C VAL A 174 -20.90 4.20 13.49
N LEU A 175 -21.13 5.18 12.61
CA LEU A 175 -22.06 6.29 12.82
C LEU A 175 -23.46 5.96 12.28
N LYS A 176 -23.50 5.29 11.15
CA LYS A 176 -24.73 4.85 10.47
C LYS A 176 -24.42 3.68 9.57
N GLU A 177 -25.34 2.76 9.46
CA GLU A 177 -25.23 1.62 8.54
C GLU A 177 -26.56 1.26 7.91
N GLY A 178 -26.52 0.50 6.83
CA GLY A 178 -27.68 0.01 6.14
C GLY A 178 -27.36 -1.03 5.09
N GLU A 179 -28.40 -1.53 4.47
CA GLU A 179 -28.32 -2.54 3.42
C GLU A 179 -29.28 -2.17 2.28
N VAL A 180 -28.85 -2.44 1.06
CA VAL A 180 -29.72 -2.34 -0.13
C VAL A 180 -29.52 -3.56 -1.02
N GLN A 181 -30.57 -3.92 -1.72
CA GLN A 181 -30.49 -4.91 -2.82
C GLN A 181 -29.80 -4.27 -4.02
N GLY A 182 -29.01 -5.05 -4.74
CA GLY A 182 -28.40 -4.61 -6.01
C GLY A 182 -29.43 -4.13 -7.02
N SER A 183 -29.05 -3.19 -7.83
CA SER A 183 -29.89 -2.65 -8.90
C SER A 183 -30.06 -3.67 -10.03
N ASP A 184 -31.06 -3.48 -10.88
CA ASP A 184 -31.25 -4.27 -12.09
C ASP A 184 -30.19 -3.86 -13.14
N VAL A 185 -29.04 -4.53 -13.07
CA VAL A 185 -27.92 -4.37 -14.00
C VAL A 185 -27.56 -5.75 -14.55
N ALA A 186 -27.81 -5.94 -15.82
CA ALA A 186 -27.53 -7.20 -16.50
C ALA A 186 -26.05 -7.57 -16.48
N ALA A 187 -25.74 -8.83 -16.72
CA ALA A 187 -24.36 -9.30 -16.91
C ALA A 187 -23.67 -8.47 -18.01
N HIS A 188 -22.36 -8.21 -17.83
CA HIS A 188 -21.53 -7.40 -18.73
C HIS A 188 -22.04 -5.98 -18.99
N SER A 189 -22.79 -5.39 -18.06
CA SER A 189 -23.38 -4.06 -18.18
C SER A 189 -22.96 -3.14 -17.04
N THR A 190 -23.16 -1.85 -17.26
CA THR A 190 -22.98 -0.82 -16.23
C THR A 190 -24.33 -0.25 -15.83
N GLY A 191 -24.39 0.30 -14.61
CA GLY A 191 -25.61 0.92 -14.10
C GLY A 191 -25.32 1.77 -12.87
N ILE A 192 -26.40 2.14 -12.17
CA ILE A 192 -26.33 2.92 -10.94
C ILE A 192 -26.79 2.08 -9.75
N LEU A 193 -25.99 2.00 -8.73
CA LEU A 193 -26.33 1.47 -7.42
C LEU A 193 -26.67 2.64 -6.49
N ASP A 194 -27.93 2.76 -6.08
CA ASP A 194 -28.38 3.78 -5.12
C ASP A 194 -28.45 3.16 -3.71
N ILE A 195 -27.53 3.55 -2.84
CA ILE A 195 -27.50 3.07 -1.45
C ILE A 195 -28.43 3.85 -0.52
N LYS A 196 -29.20 4.81 -1.05
CA LYS A 196 -30.26 5.56 -0.38
C LYS A 196 -29.82 6.23 0.92
N THR A 197 -28.64 6.80 0.93
CA THR A 197 -28.14 7.57 2.06
C THR A 197 -27.26 8.73 1.58
N THR A 198 -27.26 9.80 2.34
CA THR A 198 -26.31 10.92 2.19
C THR A 198 -25.22 10.83 3.25
N ILE A 199 -24.12 11.53 3.05
CA ILE A 199 -23.01 11.51 3.98
C ILE A 199 -23.30 12.35 5.22
N LEU A 200 -23.03 11.78 6.40
CA LEU A 200 -23.10 12.51 7.68
C LEU A 200 -21.94 13.51 7.77
N PRO A 201 -22.14 14.72 8.32
CA PRO A 201 -21.10 15.76 8.40
C PRO A 201 -19.83 15.33 9.14
N ASN A 202 -19.94 14.38 10.08
CA ASN A 202 -18.85 13.89 10.92
C ASN A 202 -18.31 12.50 10.48
N ALA A 203 -18.74 12.02 9.32
CA ALA A 203 -18.18 10.77 8.76
C ALA A 203 -16.83 11.03 8.13
N ASP A 204 -15.87 10.16 8.42
CA ASP A 204 -14.53 10.17 7.82
C ASP A 204 -14.47 9.30 6.58
N ALA A 205 -15.27 8.23 6.52
CA ALA A 205 -15.36 7.34 5.36
C ALA A 205 -16.71 6.64 5.25
N LEU A 206 -16.98 6.16 4.04
CA LEU A 206 -18.04 5.22 3.71
C LEU A 206 -17.42 3.88 3.30
N PHE A 207 -17.78 2.82 4.01
CA PHE A 207 -17.51 1.44 3.60
C PHE A 207 -18.70 0.92 2.79
N LEU A 208 -18.42 0.31 1.65
CA LEU A 208 -19.40 -0.39 0.83
C LEU A 208 -18.94 -1.82 0.61
N THR A 209 -19.76 -2.80 0.98
CA THR A 209 -19.44 -4.22 0.87
C THR A 209 -20.45 -4.90 -0.03
N ALA A 210 -19.99 -5.55 -1.09
CA ALA A 210 -20.84 -6.39 -1.94
C ALA A 210 -20.85 -7.84 -1.41
N ILE A 211 -22.05 -8.40 -1.31
CA ILE A 211 -22.31 -9.78 -0.87
C ILE A 211 -23.04 -10.51 -2.00
N ASP A 212 -22.57 -11.69 -2.38
CA ASP A 212 -23.21 -12.50 -3.40
C ASP A 212 -24.48 -13.19 -2.89
N LYS A 213 -25.19 -13.87 -3.79
CA LYS A 213 -26.42 -14.61 -3.45
C LYS A 213 -26.24 -15.77 -2.48
N TYR A 214 -25.00 -16.19 -2.26
CA TYR A 214 -24.64 -17.27 -1.32
C TYR A 214 -24.21 -16.75 0.04
N GLY A 215 -24.09 -15.43 0.21
CA GLY A 215 -23.66 -14.79 1.44
C GLY A 215 -22.16 -14.53 1.54
N HIS A 216 -21.40 -14.76 0.48
CA HIS A 216 -19.96 -14.49 0.48
C HIS A 216 -19.68 -13.02 0.18
N GLU A 217 -18.75 -12.45 0.92
CA GLU A 217 -18.20 -11.12 0.65
C GLU A 217 -17.37 -11.16 -0.64
N LEU A 218 -17.81 -10.43 -1.65
CA LEU A 218 -17.07 -10.24 -2.90
C LEU A 218 -15.90 -9.26 -2.70
N TRP A 219 -16.22 -8.05 -2.25
CA TRP A 219 -15.23 -7.03 -1.93
C TRP A 219 -15.83 -5.95 -1.02
N ARG A 220 -14.96 -5.24 -0.30
CA ARG A 220 -15.30 -4.05 0.46
C ARG A 220 -14.47 -2.86 -0.01
N TRP A 221 -15.13 -1.84 -0.54
CA TRP A 221 -14.53 -0.55 -0.85
C TRP A 221 -14.56 0.35 0.36
N THR A 222 -13.52 1.16 0.48
CA THR A 222 -13.42 2.24 1.48
C THR A 222 -13.30 3.56 0.73
N PHE A 223 -14.29 4.42 0.88
CA PHE A 223 -14.30 5.75 0.29
C PHE A 223 -14.08 6.78 1.40
N PRO A 224 -12.88 7.37 1.53
CA PRO A 224 -12.70 8.54 2.38
C PRO A 224 -13.62 9.66 1.92
N VAL A 225 -14.30 10.31 2.87
CA VAL A 225 -15.15 11.48 2.61
C VAL A 225 -14.25 12.71 2.61
N ASP A 226 -14.23 13.41 1.52
CA ASP A 226 -13.24 14.42 1.17
C ASP A 226 -11.81 13.83 1.12
N LYS A 227 -10.99 14.32 0.24
CA LYS A 227 -9.54 14.06 0.36
C LYS A 227 -9.16 14.58 1.73
N LEU A 228 -8.66 13.71 2.57
CA LEU A 228 -8.14 14.07 3.88
C LEU A 228 -7.10 15.19 3.67
N ASN A 229 -7.56 16.43 3.56
CA ASN A 229 -6.72 17.61 3.68
C ASN A 229 -6.26 17.74 5.14
N GLN A 230 -5.70 16.63 5.66
CA GLN A 230 -5.26 16.51 7.04
C GLN A 230 -4.01 17.34 7.35
N THR A 231 -3.46 18.03 6.38
CA THR A 231 -2.30 18.89 6.61
C THR A 231 -2.62 20.15 7.40
N ASN A 232 -3.89 20.55 7.50
CA ASN A 232 -4.27 21.81 8.16
C ASN A 232 -4.90 21.66 9.55
N GLU A 233 -5.23 20.44 10.00
CA GLU A 233 -5.85 20.20 11.32
C GLU A 233 -5.02 19.28 12.23
N VAL A 234 -3.71 19.19 12.00
CA VAL A 234 -2.82 18.34 12.82
C VAL A 234 -2.75 18.83 14.28
N PHE A 235 -3.09 20.08 14.53
CA PHE A 235 -2.90 20.69 15.84
C PHE A 235 -4.22 20.93 16.57
N SER A 236 -4.28 20.47 17.82
CA SER A 236 -5.35 20.80 18.76
C SER A 236 -5.48 22.32 18.98
N PRO A 237 -6.65 22.84 19.42
CA PRO A 237 -6.80 24.25 19.72
C PRO A 237 -5.68 24.77 20.63
N LEU A 238 -5.05 25.87 20.24
CA LEU A 238 -3.83 26.38 20.86
C LEU A 238 -4.11 27.07 22.19
N SER A 239 -3.38 26.72 23.24
CA SER A 239 -3.33 27.45 24.48
C SER A 239 -1.88 27.64 24.94
N GLY A 240 -1.46 28.87 25.19
CA GLY A 240 -0.10 29.18 25.61
C GLY A 240 0.84 29.53 24.45
N LYS A 241 2.14 29.42 24.71
CA LYS A 241 3.21 29.66 23.73
C LYS A 241 4.29 28.62 23.89
N ALA A 242 4.85 28.15 22.77
CA ALA A 242 6.11 27.45 22.75
C ALA A 242 7.25 28.47 23.00
N THR A 243 8.29 28.06 23.71
CA THR A 243 9.45 28.90 24.03
C THR A 243 10.75 28.22 23.61
N TYR A 244 11.82 28.98 23.42
CA TYR A 244 13.10 28.42 23.09
C TYR A 244 14.25 29.06 23.86
N SER A 245 15.33 28.33 23.94
CA SER A 245 16.61 28.81 24.44
C SER A 245 17.76 28.25 23.58
N GLU A 246 18.84 28.97 23.50
CA GLU A 246 19.98 28.56 22.68
C GLU A 246 21.27 28.52 23.50
N THR A 247 22.10 27.56 23.14
CA THR A 247 23.55 27.53 23.53
C THR A 247 24.39 27.66 22.27
N GLU A 248 25.68 27.57 22.39
CA GLU A 248 26.60 27.53 21.23
C GLU A 248 26.25 26.35 20.28
N ASN A 249 25.92 25.19 20.84
CA ASN A 249 25.78 23.93 20.09
C ASN A 249 24.34 23.47 19.87
N GLU A 250 23.39 23.98 20.65
CA GLU A 250 22.01 23.45 20.66
C GLU A 250 20.96 24.57 20.71
N LEU A 251 19.86 24.29 20.09
CA LEU A 251 18.59 24.98 20.23
C LEU A 251 17.62 24.05 20.97
N THR A 252 17.09 24.51 22.10
CA THR A 252 16.08 23.77 22.87
C THR A 252 14.74 24.46 22.77
N VAL A 253 13.71 23.74 22.31
CA VAL A 253 12.33 24.19 22.25
C VAL A 253 11.53 23.51 23.36
N LYS A 254 10.75 24.29 24.12
CA LYS A 254 9.84 23.81 25.16
C LYS A 254 8.41 24.19 24.83
N ALA A 255 7.52 23.21 24.87
CA ALA A 255 6.11 23.39 24.63
C ALA A 255 5.31 22.46 25.57
N LYS A 256 4.50 23.05 26.49
CA LYS A 256 3.81 22.32 27.54
C LYS A 256 4.79 21.42 28.32
N ASN A 257 4.68 20.12 28.21
CA ASN A 257 5.52 19.11 28.86
C ASN A 257 6.53 18.44 27.89
N HIS A 258 6.66 18.97 26.69
CA HIS A 258 7.57 18.46 25.65
C HIS A 258 8.82 19.33 25.57
N THR A 259 9.96 18.70 25.31
CA THR A 259 11.23 19.36 25.01
C THR A 259 11.83 18.74 23.76
N PHE A 260 12.20 19.58 22.82
CA PHE A 260 12.86 19.21 21.56
C PHE A 260 14.25 19.84 21.54
N ILE A 261 15.28 19.07 21.22
CA ILE A 261 16.68 19.52 21.17
C ILE A 261 17.16 19.39 19.73
N PHE A 262 17.56 20.49 19.14
CA PHE A 262 18.13 20.56 17.80
C PHE A 262 19.62 20.92 17.86
N SER A 263 20.42 20.27 17.06
CA SER A 263 21.83 20.56 16.92
C SER A 263 22.06 21.74 15.99
N LYS A 264 22.86 22.71 16.45
CA LYS A 264 23.32 23.83 15.61
C LYS A 264 24.50 23.45 14.72
N ARG A 265 25.03 22.24 14.87
CA ARG A 265 26.10 21.69 14.04
C ARG A 265 25.63 21.11 12.73
N ASP A 266 24.46 20.45 12.71
CA ASP A 266 23.93 19.71 11.57
C ASP A 266 22.44 19.97 11.29
N GLY A 267 21.78 20.78 12.14
CA GLY A 267 20.36 21.12 11.98
C GLY A 267 19.38 20.00 12.36
N GLN A 268 19.85 18.88 12.86
CA GLN A 268 19.03 17.72 13.15
C GLN A 268 18.40 17.79 14.54
N LEU A 269 17.21 17.18 14.66
CA LEU A 269 16.63 16.85 15.96
C LEU A 269 17.52 15.81 16.66
N LYS A 270 18.02 16.11 17.84
CA LYS A 270 18.91 15.22 18.63
C LYS A 270 18.18 14.50 19.74
N GLY A 271 17.05 14.98 20.16
CA GLY A 271 16.29 14.33 21.19
C GLY A 271 14.95 14.98 21.45
N VAL A 272 14.07 14.17 21.97
CA VAL A 272 12.73 14.57 22.43
C VAL A 272 12.53 14.04 23.84
N SER A 273 11.91 14.84 24.72
CA SER A 273 11.42 14.34 26.00
C SER A 273 10.01 14.80 26.27
N VAL A 274 9.26 13.98 26.98
CA VAL A 274 7.89 14.25 27.42
C VAL A 274 7.81 14.01 28.92
N ASN A 275 7.35 14.98 29.70
CA ASN A 275 7.34 14.91 31.17
C ASN A 275 8.75 14.55 31.75
N ASN A 276 9.81 15.07 31.15
CA ASN A 276 11.22 14.76 31.45
C ASN A 276 11.65 13.30 31.17
N HIS A 277 10.79 12.49 30.58
CA HIS A 277 11.17 11.16 30.08
C HIS A 277 11.68 11.27 28.65
N LYS A 278 12.91 10.83 28.42
CA LYS A 278 13.53 10.83 27.10
C LYS A 278 12.84 9.81 26.21
N ILE A 279 12.47 10.23 24.99
CA ILE A 279 12.03 9.36 23.92
C ILE A 279 13.24 9.08 23.03
N SER A 280 13.46 7.81 22.68
CA SER A 280 14.62 7.39 21.87
C SER A 280 14.44 7.72 20.38
N PHE A 281 13.91 8.89 20.05
CA PHE A 281 13.69 9.39 18.70
C PHE A 281 14.61 10.56 18.43
N ALA A 282 15.53 10.40 17.50
CA ALA A 282 16.61 11.36 17.30
C ALA A 282 17.25 11.29 15.90
N ASN A 283 18.28 12.10 15.70
CA ASN A 283 19.21 12.10 14.58
C ASN A 283 18.52 12.17 13.20
N GLY A 284 17.62 13.13 13.03
CA GLY A 284 16.96 13.40 11.77
C GLY A 284 16.34 14.79 11.68
N PRO A 285 15.76 15.12 10.54
CA PRO A 285 15.62 14.28 9.36
C PRO A 285 16.95 14.06 8.61
N ARG A 286 17.18 12.85 8.13
CA ARG A 286 18.24 12.53 7.18
C ARG A 286 17.58 12.04 5.89
N PHE A 287 17.98 12.60 4.77
CA PHE A 287 17.57 12.06 3.49
C PHE A 287 18.28 10.73 3.25
N ILE A 288 17.54 9.70 2.87
CA ILE A 288 18.08 8.40 2.52
C ILE A 288 17.55 7.98 1.14
N GLY A 289 18.43 7.39 0.36
CA GLY A 289 18.09 6.70 -0.85
C GLY A 289 18.90 5.41 -0.93
N ALA A 290 18.31 4.34 -1.41
CA ALA A 290 18.99 3.08 -1.57
C ALA A 290 18.57 2.40 -2.87
N ARG A 291 19.51 1.69 -3.46
CA ARG A 291 19.30 0.86 -4.64
C ARG A 291 19.71 -0.56 -4.32
N ARG A 292 18.84 -1.52 -4.63
CA ARG A 292 19.18 -2.93 -4.59
C ARG A 292 20.23 -3.23 -5.67
N ALA A 293 21.15 -4.13 -5.40
CA ALA A 293 22.03 -4.66 -6.42
C ALA A 293 21.21 -5.22 -7.59
N ASP A 294 21.72 -5.03 -8.81
CA ASP A 294 21.00 -5.43 -10.02
C ASP A 294 20.57 -6.90 -9.93
N ARG A 295 19.28 -7.12 -10.01
CA ARG A 295 18.68 -8.43 -10.22
C ARG A 295 18.57 -8.64 -11.73
N SER A 296 19.31 -9.60 -12.28
CA SER A 296 18.93 -10.12 -13.57
C SER A 296 17.86 -11.19 -13.40
N LEU A 297 16.89 -11.26 -14.28
CA LEU A 297 15.92 -12.36 -14.32
C LEU A 297 16.64 -13.72 -14.50
N ASP A 298 17.83 -13.71 -15.10
CA ASP A 298 18.64 -14.91 -15.26
C ASP A 298 19.19 -15.45 -13.94
N GLN A 299 19.39 -14.59 -12.93
CA GLN A 299 19.75 -15.01 -11.57
C GLN A 299 18.61 -15.75 -10.87
N PHE A 300 17.39 -15.55 -11.32
CA PHE A 300 16.21 -16.26 -10.82
C PHE A 300 16.27 -17.76 -11.06
N TYR A 301 16.90 -18.19 -12.14
CA TYR A 301 17.08 -19.59 -12.52
C TYR A 301 18.46 -20.15 -12.17
N ASN A 302 19.36 -19.33 -11.67
CA ASN A 302 20.73 -19.75 -11.38
C ASN A 302 20.88 -20.00 -9.87
N HIS A 303 20.40 -21.15 -9.44
CA HIS A 303 20.29 -21.54 -8.02
C HIS A 303 21.64 -21.78 -7.33
N ASP A 304 22.72 -21.99 -8.10
CA ASP A 304 23.99 -22.49 -7.58
C ASP A 304 25.01 -21.39 -7.24
N ASP A 305 24.68 -20.13 -7.52
CA ASP A 305 25.60 -19.03 -7.24
C ASP A 305 25.30 -18.37 -5.88
N GLU A 306 25.97 -18.83 -4.82
CA GLU A 306 25.90 -18.25 -3.48
C GLU A 306 26.28 -16.74 -3.47
N LYS A 307 27.17 -16.32 -4.37
CA LYS A 307 27.56 -14.90 -4.49
C LYS A 307 26.47 -14.05 -5.12
N ALA A 308 25.67 -14.61 -6.02
CA ALA A 308 24.49 -13.93 -6.55
C ALA A 308 23.43 -13.74 -5.48
N LYS A 309 23.21 -14.75 -4.65
CA LYS A 309 22.29 -14.67 -3.50
C LYS A 309 22.70 -13.62 -2.46
N GLU A 310 24.01 -13.45 -2.25
CA GLU A 310 24.53 -12.44 -1.34
C GLU A 310 24.37 -11.03 -1.92
N LYS A 311 24.63 -10.83 -3.21
CA LYS A 311 24.40 -9.57 -3.93
C LYS A 311 22.94 -9.12 -3.93
N ASP A 312 22.00 -10.04 -4.03
CA ASP A 312 20.58 -9.76 -4.03
C ASP A 312 20.07 -9.18 -2.70
N ARG A 313 20.83 -9.33 -1.63
CA ARG A 313 20.49 -8.82 -0.28
C ARG A 313 21.14 -7.48 0.04
N THR A 314 22.08 -7.02 -0.78
CA THR A 314 22.79 -5.78 -0.53
C THR A 314 22.09 -4.59 -1.17
N TYR A 315 21.90 -3.55 -0.38
CA TYR A 315 21.48 -2.25 -0.85
C TYR A 315 22.71 -1.32 -0.88
N SER A 316 22.86 -0.59 -1.99
CA SER A 316 23.78 0.53 -2.03
C SER A 316 23.06 1.77 -1.58
N GLU A 317 23.46 2.32 -0.44
CA GLU A 317 22.95 3.60 0.03
C GLU A 317 23.57 4.73 -0.77
N PHE A 318 22.79 5.74 -1.09
CA PHE A 318 23.28 6.99 -1.65
C PHE A 318 23.66 7.90 -0.50
N PRO A 319 24.94 8.26 -0.36
CA PRO A 319 25.35 9.24 0.65
C PRO A 319 24.66 10.56 0.32
N ASP A 320 23.94 11.10 1.29
CA ASP A 320 23.46 12.47 1.16
C ASP A 320 24.62 13.43 1.46
N ALA A 321 25.02 14.16 0.43
CA ALA A 321 26.06 15.17 0.53
C ALA A 321 25.53 16.53 1.05
N ALA A 322 24.33 16.56 1.60
CA ALA A 322 23.74 17.78 2.14
C ALA A 322 24.61 18.37 3.25
N VAL A 323 25.02 19.59 3.04
CA VAL A 323 25.84 20.37 3.97
C VAL A 323 24.94 21.36 4.70
N PHE A 324 24.82 21.22 6.00
CA PHE A 324 24.09 22.16 6.84
C PHE A 324 24.68 23.56 6.72
N THR A 325 23.79 24.58 6.62
CA THR A 325 24.19 25.98 6.47
C THR A 325 23.78 26.84 7.64
N LYS A 326 22.54 26.72 8.11
CA LYS A 326 22.02 27.50 9.23
C LYS A 326 20.78 26.88 9.84
N LEU A 327 20.56 27.18 11.11
CA LEU A 327 19.34 26.92 11.86
C LEU A 327 18.68 28.27 12.18
N GLU A 328 17.41 28.41 11.86
CA GLU A 328 16.62 29.62 12.09
C GLU A 328 15.42 29.32 12.94
N VAL A 329 15.03 30.25 13.81
CA VAL A 329 13.83 30.15 14.64
C VAL A 329 12.93 31.36 14.35
N LYS A 330 11.63 31.11 14.17
CA LYS A 330 10.61 32.13 14.00
C LYS A 330 9.43 31.82 14.90
N GLU A 331 8.90 32.86 15.56
CA GLU A 331 7.62 32.79 16.26
C GLU A 331 6.47 33.06 15.27
N ASP A 332 5.40 32.27 15.37
CA ASP A 332 4.21 32.41 14.54
C ASP A 332 2.95 31.98 15.29
N GLY A 333 2.14 32.93 15.73
CA GLY A 333 0.84 32.65 16.38
C GLY A 333 0.90 31.81 17.65
N GLY A 334 2.04 31.80 18.38
CA GLY A 334 2.29 30.96 19.56
C GLY A 334 3.07 29.67 19.23
N ASN A 335 3.19 29.32 17.97
CA ASN A 335 4.08 28.24 17.48
C ASN A 335 5.52 28.71 17.40
N LEU A 336 6.44 27.76 17.40
CA LEU A 336 7.83 27.97 16.99
C LEU A 336 8.10 27.19 15.70
N ILE A 337 8.64 27.91 14.72
CA ILE A 337 9.09 27.35 13.46
C ILE A 337 10.61 27.26 13.51
N VAL A 338 11.15 26.06 13.53
CA VAL A 338 12.59 25.77 13.50
C VAL A 338 12.95 25.30 12.10
N THR A 339 13.79 26.04 11.39
CA THR A 339 14.15 25.74 10.00
C THR A 339 15.65 25.47 9.89
N ALA A 340 16.02 24.26 9.47
CA ALA A 340 17.37 23.90 9.06
C ALA A 340 17.47 23.97 7.54
N ASN A 341 18.47 24.73 7.05
CA ASN A 341 18.75 24.87 5.62
C ASN A 341 20.04 24.13 5.27
N TYR A 342 20.04 23.54 4.09
CA TYR A 342 21.17 22.76 3.57
C TYR A 342 21.56 23.25 2.17
N LYS A 343 22.71 22.82 1.70
CA LYS A 343 23.21 23.02 0.35
C LYS A 343 23.97 21.78 -0.08
N LEU A 344 24.18 21.58 -1.37
CA LEU A 344 24.94 20.46 -1.91
C LEU A 344 24.38 19.11 -1.39
N GLY A 345 23.65 18.40 -2.15
CA GLY A 345 23.02 17.15 -1.74
C GLY A 345 21.55 17.12 -2.11
N ASN A 346 20.82 16.22 -1.49
CA ASN A 346 19.42 15.99 -1.84
C ASN A 346 18.44 16.71 -0.90
N LEU A 347 18.78 16.91 0.36
CA LEU A 347 17.95 17.65 1.31
C LEU A 347 18.25 19.14 1.20
N ASP A 348 17.26 19.96 0.88
CA ASP A 348 17.41 21.40 0.80
C ASP A 348 17.01 22.10 2.10
N LYS A 349 15.91 21.65 2.70
CA LYS A 349 15.30 22.27 3.88
C LYS A 349 14.56 21.24 4.74
N ALA A 350 14.66 21.38 6.07
CA ALA A 350 13.80 20.74 7.05
C ALA A 350 13.19 21.81 7.97
N GLN A 351 11.87 21.88 8.07
CA GLN A 351 11.15 22.85 8.86
C GLN A 351 10.22 22.17 9.85
N TRP A 352 10.45 22.41 11.12
CA TRP A 352 9.60 21.94 12.20
C TRP A 352 8.67 23.05 12.68
N THR A 353 7.38 22.80 12.68
CA THR A 353 6.39 23.66 13.34
C THR A 353 5.97 22.99 14.64
N ILE A 354 6.34 23.60 15.77
CA ILE A 354 6.06 23.08 17.10
C ILE A 354 5.04 24.00 17.78
N ASN A 355 3.87 23.44 18.10
CA ASN A 355 2.80 24.20 18.70
C ASN A 355 2.90 24.25 20.25
N PRO A 356 2.15 25.14 20.94
CA PRO A 356 2.16 25.24 22.40
C PRO A 356 1.80 23.96 23.15
N ASN A 357 1.06 23.04 22.52
CA ASN A 357 0.67 21.77 23.13
C ASN A 357 1.79 20.70 23.06
N GLY A 358 2.88 20.97 22.33
CA GLY A 358 3.99 20.04 22.12
C GLY A 358 3.78 19.08 20.95
N GLU A 359 2.82 19.36 20.06
CA GLU A 359 2.69 18.66 18.80
C GLU A 359 3.69 19.28 17.80
N ALA A 360 4.31 18.44 16.98
CA ALA A 360 5.32 18.88 16.02
C ALA A 360 5.03 18.33 14.63
N ALA A 361 4.99 19.23 13.63
CA ALA A 361 4.93 18.88 12.21
C ALA A 361 6.30 19.11 11.57
N LEU A 362 6.69 18.21 10.66
CA LEU A 362 7.90 18.33 9.86
C LEU A 362 7.54 18.49 8.39
N ASP A 363 7.91 19.62 7.81
CA ASP A 363 7.94 19.86 6.37
C ASP A 363 9.38 19.79 5.88
N TYR A 364 9.63 19.09 4.77
CA TYR A 364 10.96 19.01 4.20
C TYR A 364 10.92 19.15 2.68
N THR A 365 11.97 19.74 2.15
CA THR A 365 12.16 19.89 0.70
C THR A 365 13.41 19.15 0.30
N TYR A 366 13.31 18.32 -0.70
CA TYR A 366 14.44 17.58 -1.25
C TYR A 366 14.42 17.62 -2.79
N ASN A 367 15.59 17.43 -3.38
CA ASN A 367 15.79 17.35 -4.81
C ASN A 367 16.61 16.10 -5.12
N PHE A 368 16.02 15.16 -5.83
CA PHE A 368 16.67 13.91 -6.20
C PHE A 368 16.39 13.56 -7.65
N SER A 369 17.44 13.11 -8.36
CA SER A 369 17.34 12.58 -9.72
C SER A 369 18.10 11.27 -9.79
N GLY A 370 17.42 10.21 -10.26
CA GLY A 370 18.01 8.88 -10.39
C GLY A 370 17.01 7.77 -10.19
N VAL A 371 17.49 6.54 -10.32
CA VAL A 371 16.71 5.32 -10.09
C VAL A 371 17.04 4.78 -8.70
N VAL A 372 16.04 4.58 -7.88
CA VAL A 372 16.14 4.05 -6.51
C VAL A 372 15.03 3.05 -6.24
N ASP A 373 15.29 2.10 -5.34
CA ASP A 373 14.29 1.17 -4.81
C ASP A 373 13.66 1.70 -3.52
N LEU A 374 14.40 2.54 -2.81
CA LEU A 374 13.93 3.20 -1.58
C LEU A 374 14.40 4.66 -1.59
N ILE A 375 13.49 5.57 -1.24
CA ILE A 375 13.78 6.98 -1.00
C ILE A 375 12.92 7.49 0.15
N GLY A 376 13.48 8.31 1.03
CA GLY A 376 12.74 8.86 2.15
C GLY A 376 13.55 9.68 3.12
N ILE A 377 12.93 9.96 4.25
CA ILE A 377 13.51 10.64 5.41
C ILE A 377 13.63 9.65 6.56
N SER A 378 14.78 9.62 7.20
CA SER A 378 15.10 8.71 8.29
C SER A 378 15.37 9.44 9.60
N PHE A 379 15.05 8.75 10.68
CA PHE A 379 15.36 9.06 12.06
C PHE A 379 15.87 7.80 12.75
N ASP A 380 16.61 7.95 13.84
CA ASP A 380 17.02 6.83 14.68
C ASP A 380 15.95 6.55 15.73
N TYR A 381 15.61 5.28 15.86
CA TYR A 381 14.80 4.72 16.94
C TYR A 381 15.24 3.27 17.20
N PRO A 382 15.50 2.85 18.46
CA PRO A 382 15.91 1.47 18.74
C PRO A 382 14.84 0.46 18.35
N GLU A 383 15.21 -0.52 17.54
CA GLU A 383 14.26 -1.52 17.02
C GLU A 383 13.66 -2.40 18.12
N ASP A 384 14.45 -2.73 19.15
CA ASP A 384 14.03 -3.52 20.32
C ASP A 384 12.97 -2.81 21.19
N GLN A 385 12.78 -1.51 21.01
CA GLN A 385 11.73 -0.73 21.67
C GLN A 385 10.42 -0.64 20.86
N VAL A 386 10.42 -1.14 19.62
CA VAL A 386 9.21 -1.12 18.77
C VAL A 386 8.35 -2.34 19.06
N ILE A 387 7.27 -2.15 19.80
CA ILE A 387 6.33 -3.22 20.14
C ILE A 387 5.30 -3.41 19.02
N SER A 388 4.81 -2.33 18.44
CA SER A 388 3.79 -2.35 17.39
C SER A 388 3.79 -1.06 16.59
N LYS A 389 3.15 -1.12 15.42
CA LYS A 389 2.89 0.05 14.56
C LYS A 389 1.40 0.17 14.30
N ARG A 390 0.89 1.39 14.37
CA ARG A 390 -0.49 1.73 14.01
C ARG A 390 -0.48 2.91 13.05
N TRP A 391 -1.20 2.77 11.98
CA TRP A 391 -1.37 3.86 11.00
C TRP A 391 -2.81 3.91 10.49
N LEU A 392 -3.20 5.06 9.97
CA LEU A 392 -4.40 5.26 9.19
C LEU A 392 -3.98 5.61 7.76
N GLY A 393 -4.40 4.81 6.80
CA GLY A 393 -4.01 4.98 5.41
C GLY A 393 -4.39 3.77 4.57
N ALA A 394 -3.90 3.74 3.34
CA ALA A 394 -4.04 2.59 2.47
C ALA A 394 -3.24 1.38 2.99
N GLY A 395 -3.72 0.20 2.70
CA GLY A 395 -3.17 -1.06 3.16
C GLY A 395 -4.26 -1.99 3.70
N PRO A 396 -3.93 -3.14 4.33
CA PRO A 396 -2.64 -3.57 4.91
C PRO A 396 -1.63 -4.18 3.93
N TYR A 397 -2.04 -4.48 2.70
CA TYR A 397 -1.18 -5.03 1.66
C TYR A 397 -0.48 -3.92 0.87
N ARG A 398 0.49 -4.28 0.04
CA ARG A 398 1.25 -3.30 -0.76
C ARG A 398 0.34 -2.48 -1.65
N VAL A 399 0.56 -1.18 -1.64
CA VAL A 399 -0.12 -0.22 -2.50
C VAL A 399 0.85 0.15 -3.62
N TRP A 400 0.57 -0.30 -4.81
CA TRP A 400 1.35 0.03 -6.00
C TRP A 400 0.84 1.33 -6.62
N GLN A 401 1.73 2.10 -7.21
CA GLN A 401 1.38 3.38 -7.82
C GLN A 401 0.38 3.25 -8.98
N ASN A 402 0.37 2.12 -9.66
CA ASN A 402 -0.57 1.79 -10.74
C ASN A 402 -1.84 1.07 -10.26
N ARG A 403 -2.04 0.96 -8.95
CA ARG A 403 -3.29 0.44 -8.39
C ARG A 403 -4.21 1.59 -8.03
N ILE A 404 -5.45 1.45 -8.45
CA ILE A 404 -6.52 2.42 -8.29
C ILE A 404 -7.36 2.06 -7.06
#